data_0e8d2312842624c14e78fa70a08ab24f
#
_entry.id   0e8d2312842624c14e78fa70a08ab24f
#
_cell.length_a   1.000
_cell.length_b   1.000
_cell.length_c   1.000
_cell.angle_alpha   90.00
_cell.angle_beta   90.00
_cell.angle_gamma   90.00
#
_symmetry.space_group_name_H-M   'P 1'
#
loop_
_entity.id
_entity.type
_entity.pdbx_description
1 polymer ?
#
loop_
_entity_poly.entity_id
_entity_poly.type
_entity_poly.pdbx_seq_one_letter_code
_entity_poly.pdbx_strand_id
1 'polypeptide(L)'
;SAGGMPGPVFQDTGNEIPTVNDCNLLLGILNPDYYLGGRVKVYPKKALESFERHVAKPLGLDPYVAAEQCLHLINVTMHEHLVRSLMVGRDVRDYTLLGYGGGGPLHLLGYAGDTPWKAICTVPHAGAFSAWGGACMDYAHRRHRSVSGVIPPGADDAALMRAAAPVAAAWDALAAELLEELLAEGFVREQISLRRIAYLRYFGLLEDVEVE
;
A
#
# COMPACT_ATOMS: atom_id res chain seq x y z
N SER A 1 13.49 -1.73 11.26
CA SER A 1 12.33 -1.19 10.54
C SER A 1 12.20 0.32 10.76
N ALA A 2 11.96 1.08 9.71
CA ALA A 2 11.86 2.54 9.78
C ALA A 2 10.65 3.06 10.60
N GLY A 3 9.62 2.26 10.75
CA GLY A 3 8.39 2.61 11.48
C GLY A 3 8.07 1.71 12.67
N GLY A 4 8.98 0.81 13.01
CA GLY A 4 8.79 -0.15 14.10
C GLY A 4 9.74 0.07 15.28
N MET A 5 9.80 -0.89 16.17
CA MET A 5 10.82 -0.96 17.20
C MET A 5 11.92 -1.95 16.74
N PRO A 6 13.20 -1.57 16.81
CA PRO A 6 13.76 -0.39 17.47
C PRO A 6 13.69 0.94 16.70
N GLY A 7 13.18 0.99 15.47
CA GLY A 7 13.02 2.23 14.70
C GLY A 7 14.32 2.81 14.14
N PRO A 8 14.32 4.09 13.70
CA PRO A 8 15.51 4.78 13.20
C PRO A 8 16.52 5.04 14.31
N VAL A 9 17.80 5.11 13.95
CA VAL A 9 18.90 5.35 14.89
C VAL A 9 18.77 6.70 15.59
N PHE A 10 18.28 7.70 14.89
CA PHE A 10 18.10 9.04 15.46
C PHE A 10 17.08 9.12 16.61
N GLN A 11 16.26 8.10 16.82
CA GLN A 11 15.33 8.04 17.97
C GLN A 11 15.97 7.51 19.24
N ASP A 12 17.18 6.96 19.16
CA ASP A 12 17.93 6.42 20.31
C ASP A 12 17.21 5.31 21.09
N THR A 13 16.52 4.44 20.35
CA THR A 13 15.74 3.33 20.91
C THR A 13 16.51 2.01 20.97
N GLY A 14 17.85 2.07 20.88
CA GLY A 14 18.74 0.90 20.91
C GLY A 14 19.04 0.31 19.51
N ASN A 15 18.57 0.92 18.43
CA ASN A 15 18.97 0.53 17.08
C ASN A 15 20.32 1.17 16.71
N GLU A 16 21.22 0.34 16.17
CA GLU A 16 22.54 0.78 15.69
C GLU A 16 22.64 0.78 14.16
N ILE A 17 21.68 0.16 13.47
CA ILE A 17 21.68 0.02 12.01
C ILE A 17 20.77 1.09 11.40
N PRO A 18 21.29 1.94 10.49
CA PRO A 18 20.50 3.03 9.92
C PRO A 18 19.32 2.51 9.08
N THR A 19 18.29 3.30 9.05
CA THR A 19 17.08 3.08 8.25
C THR A 19 16.91 4.18 7.21
N VAL A 20 15.93 4.04 6.31
CA VAL A 20 15.58 5.08 5.35
C VAL A 20 15.21 6.42 6.00
N ASN A 21 14.66 6.39 7.22
CA ASN A 21 14.35 7.62 7.93
C ASN A 21 15.60 8.34 8.43
N ASP A 22 16.69 7.63 8.70
CA ASP A 22 17.98 8.25 8.99
C ASP A 22 18.52 8.96 7.73
N CYS A 23 18.36 8.38 6.54
CA CYS A 23 18.68 9.08 5.28
C CYS A 23 17.84 10.36 5.10
N ASN A 24 16.53 10.28 5.34
CA ASN A 24 15.63 11.44 5.28
C ASN A 24 16.05 12.56 6.23
N LEU A 25 16.52 12.18 7.43
CA LEU A 25 17.02 13.17 8.39
C LEU A 25 18.33 13.81 7.93
N LEU A 26 19.31 13.01 7.47
CA LEU A 26 20.61 13.50 7.01
C LEU A 26 20.47 14.46 5.83
N LEU A 27 19.51 14.20 4.94
CA LEU A 27 19.24 15.05 3.77
C LEU A 27 18.29 16.23 4.05
N GLY A 28 17.91 16.44 5.31
CA GLY A 28 17.05 17.56 5.70
C GLY A 28 15.58 17.44 5.27
N ILE A 29 15.15 16.27 4.78
CA ILE A 29 13.74 15.99 4.45
C ILE A 29 12.91 15.93 5.73
N LEU A 30 13.48 15.38 6.80
CA LEU A 30 12.90 15.41 8.15
C LEU A 30 13.50 16.56 8.96
N ASN A 31 12.64 17.42 9.49
CA ASN A 31 13.07 18.47 10.40
C ASN A 31 13.32 17.92 11.81
N PRO A 32 14.56 17.95 12.32
CA PRO A 32 14.90 17.42 13.64
C PRO A 32 14.22 18.16 14.79
N ASP A 33 13.93 19.45 14.62
CA ASP A 33 13.34 20.28 15.67
C ASP A 33 11.81 20.13 15.76
N TYR A 34 11.20 19.55 14.74
CA TYR A 34 9.74 19.42 14.66
C TYR A 34 9.27 17.97 14.37
N TYR A 35 10.11 16.99 14.62
CA TYR A 35 9.74 15.60 14.38
C TYR A 35 8.55 15.16 15.28
N LEU A 36 7.50 14.63 14.65
CA LEU A 36 6.21 14.30 15.30
C LEU A 36 5.62 15.48 16.11
N GLY A 37 5.69 16.69 15.56
CA GLY A 37 5.20 17.89 16.22
C GLY A 37 6.08 18.33 17.39
N GLY A 38 7.37 18.00 17.35
CA GLY A 38 8.33 18.31 18.41
C GLY A 38 8.23 17.45 19.68
N ARG A 39 7.39 16.40 19.64
CA ARG A 39 7.16 15.50 20.79
C ARG A 39 8.26 14.48 21.00
N VAL A 40 9.02 14.17 19.97
CA VAL A 40 10.10 13.18 20.02
C VAL A 40 11.43 13.86 19.76
N LYS A 41 12.34 13.69 20.70
CA LYS A 41 13.71 14.19 20.56
C LYS A 41 14.45 13.38 19.51
N VAL A 42 15.18 14.06 18.67
CA VAL A 42 15.94 13.49 17.55
C VAL A 42 17.44 13.72 17.79
N TYR A 43 18.26 12.75 17.43
CA TYR A 43 19.71 12.75 17.62
C TYR A 43 20.46 12.63 16.27
N PRO A 44 20.59 13.74 15.48
CA PRO A 44 21.17 13.68 14.13
C PRO A 44 22.61 13.16 14.12
N LYS A 45 23.40 13.48 15.13
CA LYS A 45 24.79 12.99 15.24
C LYS A 45 24.87 11.46 15.31
N LYS A 46 23.97 10.82 16.07
CA LYS A 46 23.92 9.36 16.14
C LYS A 46 23.57 8.72 14.80
N ALA A 47 22.61 9.31 14.08
CA ALA A 47 22.27 8.88 12.74
C ALA A 47 23.47 8.98 11.79
N LEU A 48 24.18 10.11 11.80
CA LEU A 48 25.35 10.33 10.95
C LEU A 48 26.47 9.32 11.27
N GLU A 49 26.84 9.17 12.53
CA GLU A 49 27.90 8.24 12.97
C GLU A 49 27.58 6.80 12.59
N SER A 50 26.33 6.39 12.78
CA SER A 50 25.89 5.05 12.39
C SER A 50 25.88 4.89 10.87
N PHE A 51 25.37 5.87 10.15
CA PHE A 51 25.31 5.84 8.68
C PHE A 51 26.72 5.82 8.06
N GLU A 52 27.65 6.60 8.58
CA GLU A 52 29.06 6.55 8.19
C GLU A 52 29.65 5.16 8.39
N ARG A 53 29.43 4.56 9.56
CA ARG A 53 30.00 3.24 9.92
C ARG A 53 29.46 2.13 9.04
N HIS A 54 28.15 2.08 8.84
CA HIS A 54 27.48 0.94 8.25
C HIS A 54 27.25 1.04 6.74
N VAL A 55 27.27 2.26 6.18
CA VAL A 55 26.97 2.50 4.77
C VAL A 55 28.07 3.27 4.05
N ALA A 56 28.36 4.50 4.47
CA ALA A 56 29.24 5.38 3.70
C ALA A 56 30.68 4.87 3.62
N LYS A 57 31.29 4.50 4.76
CA LYS A 57 32.68 3.96 4.80
C LYS A 57 32.85 2.66 4.02
N PRO A 58 31.97 1.64 4.17
CA PRO A 58 32.03 0.44 3.36
C PRO A 58 31.96 0.69 1.84
N LEU A 59 31.23 1.72 1.42
CA LEU A 59 31.09 2.10 0.02
C LEU A 59 32.16 3.07 -0.46
N GLY A 60 32.97 3.62 0.43
CA GLY A 60 33.96 4.64 0.11
C GLY A 60 33.34 5.98 -0.37
N LEU A 61 32.16 6.32 0.13
CA LEU A 61 31.37 7.48 -0.25
C LEU A 61 31.30 8.52 0.89
N ASP A 62 31.04 9.76 0.52
CA ASP A 62 30.55 10.76 1.44
C ASP A 62 29.18 10.35 2.01
N PRO A 63 28.90 10.55 3.32
CA PRO A 63 27.68 10.07 3.94
C PRO A 63 26.40 10.69 3.35
N TYR A 64 26.43 11.93 2.89
CA TYR A 64 25.27 12.58 2.29
C TYR A 64 25.02 12.06 0.87
N VAL A 65 26.09 11.85 0.09
CA VAL A 65 26.00 11.21 -1.24
C VAL A 65 25.47 9.78 -1.10
N ALA A 66 25.96 9.02 -0.12
CA ALA A 66 25.46 7.67 0.12
C ALA A 66 23.99 7.66 0.55
N ALA A 67 23.56 8.62 1.37
CA ALA A 67 22.16 8.77 1.77
C ALA A 67 21.25 9.10 0.58
N GLU A 68 21.68 9.99 -0.31
CA GLU A 68 20.97 10.31 -1.55
C GLU A 68 20.80 9.07 -2.44
N GLN A 69 21.87 8.30 -2.62
CA GLN A 69 21.81 7.05 -3.41
C GLN A 69 20.88 6.02 -2.78
N CYS A 70 20.85 5.89 -1.44
CA CYS A 70 19.91 5.02 -0.75
C CYS A 70 18.46 5.45 -0.99
N LEU A 71 18.16 6.75 -0.92
CA LEU A 71 16.81 7.25 -1.21
C LEU A 71 16.44 7.07 -2.68
N HIS A 72 17.38 7.29 -3.59
CA HIS A 72 17.15 7.03 -5.01
C HIS A 72 16.79 5.58 -5.25
N LEU A 73 17.53 4.63 -4.69
CA LEU A 73 17.26 3.19 -4.81
C LEU A 73 15.86 2.83 -4.29
N ILE A 74 15.46 3.37 -3.15
CA ILE A 74 14.13 3.13 -2.59
C ILE A 74 13.04 3.70 -3.50
N ASN A 75 13.21 4.93 -3.99
CA ASN A 75 12.26 5.56 -4.89
C ASN A 75 12.10 4.78 -6.19
N VAL A 76 13.20 4.32 -6.78
CA VAL A 76 13.16 3.46 -7.98
C VAL A 76 12.44 2.14 -7.69
N THR A 77 12.72 1.50 -6.56
CA THR A 77 12.06 0.25 -6.18
C THR A 77 10.56 0.44 -6.00
N MET A 78 10.14 1.53 -5.34
CA MET A 78 8.72 1.87 -5.16
C MET A 78 8.05 2.20 -6.50
N HIS A 79 8.74 2.95 -7.37
CA HIS A 79 8.27 3.28 -8.71
C HIS A 79 8.03 2.02 -9.55
N GLU A 80 9.01 1.11 -9.59
CA GLU A 80 8.89 -0.15 -10.33
C GLU A 80 7.72 -0.99 -9.84
N HIS A 81 7.55 -1.09 -8.52
CA HIS A 81 6.41 -1.81 -7.95
C HIS A 81 5.09 -1.17 -8.34
N LEU A 82 4.99 0.15 -8.24
CA LEU A 82 3.80 0.92 -8.59
C LEU A 82 3.42 0.73 -10.07
N VAL A 83 4.38 0.92 -10.99
CA VAL A 83 4.11 0.87 -12.43
C VAL A 83 3.94 -0.57 -12.92
N ARG A 84 4.81 -1.49 -12.50
CA ARG A 84 4.78 -2.87 -13.00
C ARG A 84 3.68 -3.72 -12.39
N SER A 85 3.34 -3.51 -11.11
CA SER A 85 2.38 -4.37 -10.42
C SER A 85 0.96 -3.82 -10.45
N LEU A 86 0.81 -2.50 -10.29
CA LEU A 86 -0.51 -1.89 -10.13
C LEU A 86 -1.07 -1.34 -11.45
N MET A 87 -0.20 -0.98 -12.41
CA MET A 87 -0.62 -0.33 -13.66
C MET A 87 -0.59 -1.25 -14.87
N VAL A 88 -0.44 -2.57 -14.69
CA VAL A 88 -0.49 -3.53 -15.79
C VAL A 88 -1.83 -3.44 -16.53
N GLY A 89 -1.78 -3.21 -17.84
CA GLY A 89 -2.96 -3.06 -18.69
C GLY A 89 -3.75 -1.77 -18.52
N ARG A 90 -3.20 -0.78 -17.78
CA ARG A 90 -3.83 0.52 -17.53
C ARG A 90 -2.96 1.65 -18.06
N ASP A 91 -3.57 2.73 -18.52
CA ASP A 91 -2.84 3.93 -18.93
C ASP A 91 -2.67 4.86 -17.71
N VAL A 92 -1.41 5.05 -17.29
CA VAL A 92 -1.07 5.90 -16.13
C VAL A 92 -1.58 7.34 -16.27
N ARG A 93 -1.76 7.82 -17.52
CA ARG A 93 -2.26 9.17 -17.81
C ARG A 93 -3.72 9.39 -17.39
N ASP A 94 -4.46 8.33 -17.16
CA ASP A 94 -5.84 8.39 -16.66
C ASP A 94 -5.93 8.43 -15.14
N TYR A 95 -4.81 8.19 -14.43
CA TYR A 95 -4.78 8.03 -12.99
C TYR A 95 -4.07 9.18 -12.26
N THR A 96 -4.65 9.57 -11.15
CA THR A 96 -4.02 10.48 -10.18
C THR A 96 -3.25 9.68 -9.14
N LEU A 97 -1.96 10.00 -8.96
CA LEU A 97 -1.14 9.43 -7.90
C LEU A 97 -1.36 10.20 -6.60
N LEU A 98 -1.94 9.55 -5.61
CA LEU A 98 -2.21 10.12 -4.29
C LEU A 98 -1.22 9.58 -3.25
N GLY A 99 -0.35 10.44 -2.72
CA GLY A 99 0.57 10.12 -1.63
C GLY A 99 -0.04 10.43 -0.26
N TYR A 100 -0.17 9.42 0.61
CA TYR A 100 -0.62 9.60 1.98
C TYR A 100 0.10 8.64 2.94
N GLY A 101 -0.19 8.73 4.25
CA GLY A 101 0.52 8.00 5.30
C GLY A 101 1.77 8.73 5.80
N GLY A 102 2.47 8.16 6.76
CA GLY A 102 3.62 8.80 7.40
C GLY A 102 4.82 9.00 6.47
N GLY A 103 5.15 8.02 5.63
CA GLY A 103 6.29 8.05 4.71
C GLY A 103 5.92 8.35 3.25
N GLY A 104 4.68 8.06 2.83
CA GLY A 104 4.25 8.22 1.44
C GLY A 104 4.52 9.62 0.86
N PRO A 105 4.06 10.70 1.48
CA PRO A 105 4.28 12.04 0.97
C PRO A 105 5.74 12.47 0.90
N LEU A 106 6.60 11.97 1.79
CA LEU A 106 8.03 12.31 1.82
C LEU A 106 8.76 11.88 0.53
N HIS A 107 8.32 10.78 -0.04
CA HIS A 107 8.95 10.18 -1.23
C HIS A 107 8.11 10.35 -2.50
N LEU A 108 6.95 11.03 -2.41
CA LEU A 108 5.95 11.08 -3.48
C LEU A 108 6.52 11.46 -4.84
N LEU A 109 7.27 12.56 -4.91
CA LEU A 109 7.88 13.01 -6.16
C LEU A 109 8.99 12.05 -6.64
N GLY A 110 9.72 11.46 -5.70
CA GLY A 110 10.78 10.49 -6.01
C GLY A 110 10.24 9.22 -6.65
N TYR A 111 9.20 8.61 -6.08
CA TYR A 111 8.62 7.38 -6.65
C TYR A 111 7.60 7.64 -7.76
N ALA A 112 7.07 8.85 -7.91
CA ALA A 112 6.30 9.22 -9.08
C ALA A 112 7.17 9.18 -10.35
N GLY A 113 8.44 9.56 -10.22
CA GLY A 113 9.41 9.60 -11.32
C GLY A 113 8.95 10.50 -12.47
N ASP A 114 9.42 10.18 -13.67
CA ASP A 114 9.04 10.85 -14.91
C ASP A 114 7.77 10.27 -15.56
N THR A 115 7.05 9.42 -14.85
CA THR A 115 5.82 8.81 -15.34
C THR A 115 4.74 9.88 -15.54
N PRO A 116 4.07 9.95 -16.70
CA PRO A 116 3.13 11.00 -17.05
C PRO A 116 1.76 10.79 -16.38
N TRP A 117 1.72 10.81 -15.06
CA TRP A 117 0.48 10.72 -14.29
C TRP A 117 -0.48 11.87 -14.66
N LYS A 118 -1.79 11.62 -14.63
CA LYS A 118 -2.81 12.67 -14.79
C LYS A 118 -2.60 13.81 -13.78
N ALA A 119 -2.29 13.47 -12.55
CA ALA A 119 -1.91 14.39 -11.49
C ALA A 119 -1.12 13.64 -10.40
N ILE A 120 -0.31 14.38 -9.66
CA ILE A 120 0.38 13.91 -8.46
C ILE A 120 -0.08 14.82 -7.32
N CYS A 121 -0.62 14.25 -6.26
CA CYS A 121 -1.15 15.05 -5.15
C CYS A 121 -0.94 14.37 -3.79
N THR A 122 -1.01 15.18 -2.77
CA THR A 122 -1.17 14.76 -1.37
C THR A 122 -2.27 15.61 -0.74
N VAL A 123 -2.69 15.24 0.45
CA VAL A 123 -3.80 15.90 1.15
C VAL A 123 -3.34 16.51 2.47
N PRO A 124 -4.00 17.56 2.98
CA PRO A 124 -3.78 18.02 4.33
C PRO A 124 -3.93 16.84 5.32
N HIS A 125 -3.06 16.80 6.33
CA HIS A 125 -3.04 15.72 7.33
C HIS A 125 -2.83 14.32 6.72
N ALA A 126 -2.06 14.22 5.65
CA ALA A 126 -1.76 12.97 4.95
C ALA A 126 -1.35 11.83 5.89
N GLY A 127 -0.62 12.11 6.96
CA GLY A 127 -0.21 11.12 7.96
C GLY A 127 -1.37 10.44 8.70
N ALA A 128 -2.52 11.10 8.82
CA ALA A 128 -3.73 10.58 9.47
C ALA A 128 -4.84 10.22 8.47
N PHE A 129 -4.57 10.31 7.17
CA PHE A 129 -5.60 10.16 6.13
C PHE A 129 -6.26 8.78 6.11
N SER A 130 -5.48 7.71 6.38
CA SER A 130 -6.05 6.35 6.50
C SER A 130 -7.02 6.24 7.68
N ALA A 131 -6.69 6.86 8.82
CA ALA A 131 -7.57 6.85 9.99
C ALA A 131 -8.84 7.66 9.74
N TRP A 132 -8.71 8.80 9.04
CA TRP A 132 -9.86 9.58 8.61
C TRP A 132 -10.74 8.80 7.63
N GLY A 133 -10.13 8.13 6.64
CA GLY A 133 -10.85 7.26 5.71
C GLY A 133 -11.58 6.14 6.43
N GLY A 134 -10.93 5.49 7.40
CA GLY A 134 -11.56 4.46 8.23
C GLY A 134 -12.75 4.98 9.05
N ALA A 135 -12.68 6.22 9.54
CA ALA A 135 -13.78 6.85 10.27
C ALA A 135 -14.97 7.27 9.37
N CYS A 136 -14.72 7.43 8.07
CA CYS A 136 -15.73 7.80 7.07
C CYS A 136 -16.27 6.59 6.28
N MET A 137 -15.71 5.39 6.51
CA MET A 137 -16.17 4.18 5.82
C MET A 137 -17.54 3.74 6.30
N ASP A 138 -18.31 3.20 5.37
CA ASP A 138 -19.50 2.44 5.72
C ASP A 138 -19.12 1.17 6.49
N TYR A 139 -20.02 0.72 7.34
CA TYR A 139 -19.87 -0.54 8.05
C TYR A 139 -20.05 -1.69 7.06
N ALA A 140 -19.03 -2.55 6.91
CA ALA A 140 -19.04 -3.58 5.89
C ALA A 140 -18.38 -4.88 6.36
N HIS A 141 -19.04 -5.99 6.08
CA HIS A 141 -18.47 -7.32 6.19
C HIS A 141 -18.09 -7.86 4.82
N ARG A 142 -17.02 -8.66 4.78
CA ARG A 142 -16.57 -9.39 3.59
C ARG A 142 -16.39 -10.86 3.91
N ARG A 143 -16.86 -11.71 3.00
CA ARG A 143 -16.61 -13.15 3.04
C ARG A 143 -16.11 -13.63 1.69
N HIS A 144 -15.19 -14.55 1.70
CA HIS A 144 -14.61 -15.16 0.51
C HIS A 144 -14.81 -16.67 0.56
N ARG A 145 -15.08 -17.27 -0.60
CA ARG A 145 -15.16 -18.73 -0.77
C ARG A 145 -14.50 -19.09 -2.09
N SER A 146 -13.56 -20.01 -2.03
CA SER A 146 -12.95 -20.55 -3.25
C SER A 146 -13.92 -21.51 -3.93
N VAL A 147 -14.06 -21.33 -5.23
CA VAL A 147 -14.84 -22.21 -6.10
C VAL A 147 -13.91 -22.75 -7.18
N SER A 148 -13.85 -24.08 -7.33
CA SER A 148 -13.05 -24.71 -8.37
C SER A 148 -13.88 -24.85 -9.63
N GLY A 149 -13.37 -24.33 -10.75
CA GLY A 149 -14.01 -24.45 -12.05
C GLY A 149 -13.06 -23.95 -13.14
N VAL A 150 -13.22 -24.46 -14.34
CA VAL A 150 -12.47 -24.05 -15.53
C VAL A 150 -13.46 -23.79 -16.65
N ILE A 151 -13.33 -22.63 -17.27
CA ILE A 151 -14.06 -22.28 -18.48
C ILE A 151 -13.11 -22.49 -19.65
N PRO A 152 -13.34 -23.49 -20.51
CA PRO A 152 -12.46 -23.74 -21.66
C PRO A 152 -12.63 -22.65 -22.73
N PRO A 153 -11.57 -22.36 -23.53
CA PRO A 153 -11.68 -21.49 -24.67
C PRO A 153 -12.79 -21.94 -25.64
N GLY A 154 -13.64 -21.01 -26.08
CA GLY A 154 -14.73 -21.30 -27.00
C GLY A 154 -15.93 -22.02 -26.36
N ALA A 155 -16.06 -21.98 -25.02
CA ALA A 155 -17.21 -22.53 -24.32
C ALA A 155 -18.52 -21.92 -24.84
N ASP A 156 -19.51 -22.77 -25.09
CA ASP A 156 -20.88 -22.36 -25.43
C ASP A 156 -21.64 -21.85 -24.19
N ASP A 157 -22.79 -21.24 -24.40
CA ASP A 157 -23.62 -20.70 -23.30
C ASP A 157 -23.99 -21.77 -22.26
N ALA A 158 -24.23 -23.01 -22.69
CA ALA A 158 -24.56 -24.09 -21.78
C ALA A 158 -23.35 -24.48 -20.88
N ALA A 159 -22.15 -24.46 -21.43
CA ALA A 159 -20.92 -24.69 -20.68
C ALA A 159 -20.64 -23.51 -19.70
N LEU A 160 -20.86 -22.27 -20.13
CA LEU A 160 -20.74 -21.08 -19.27
C LEU A 160 -21.74 -21.15 -18.11
N MET A 161 -22.99 -21.48 -18.37
CA MET A 161 -24.00 -21.62 -17.31
C MET A 161 -23.66 -22.74 -16.31
N ARG A 162 -23.16 -23.86 -16.79
CA ARG A 162 -22.69 -24.96 -15.91
C ARG A 162 -21.50 -24.51 -15.02
N ALA A 163 -20.57 -23.73 -15.56
CA ALA A 163 -19.42 -23.21 -14.82
C ALA A 163 -19.83 -22.13 -13.80
N ALA A 164 -20.83 -21.31 -14.13
CA ALA A 164 -21.34 -20.25 -13.27
C ALA A 164 -22.21 -20.76 -12.09
N ALA A 165 -22.88 -21.90 -12.26
CA ALA A 165 -23.80 -22.43 -11.25
C ALA A 165 -23.17 -22.60 -9.85
N PRO A 166 -21.97 -23.21 -9.68
CA PRO A 166 -21.33 -23.30 -8.37
C PRO A 166 -20.90 -21.95 -7.79
N VAL A 167 -20.59 -20.97 -8.65
CA VAL A 167 -20.28 -19.59 -8.21
C VAL A 167 -21.54 -18.92 -7.66
N ALA A 168 -22.66 -19.02 -8.37
CA ALA A 168 -23.95 -18.49 -7.93
C ALA A 168 -24.38 -19.12 -6.59
N ALA A 169 -24.27 -20.43 -6.46
CA ALA A 169 -24.58 -21.13 -5.21
C ALA A 169 -23.67 -20.68 -4.04
N ALA A 170 -22.39 -20.45 -4.31
CA ALA A 170 -21.48 -19.93 -3.30
C ALA A 170 -21.85 -18.49 -2.87
N TRP A 171 -22.22 -17.63 -3.81
CA TRP A 171 -22.70 -16.27 -3.51
C TRP A 171 -23.98 -16.27 -2.68
N ASP A 172 -24.96 -17.13 -3.00
CA ASP A 172 -26.20 -17.21 -2.24
C ASP A 172 -25.96 -17.68 -0.82
N ALA A 173 -25.08 -18.66 -0.63
CA ALA A 173 -24.69 -19.13 0.70
C ALA A 173 -23.95 -18.04 1.51
N LEU A 174 -22.98 -17.34 0.90
CA LEU A 174 -22.26 -16.25 1.55
C LEU A 174 -23.19 -15.06 1.87
N ALA A 175 -24.12 -14.76 0.98
CA ALA A 175 -25.12 -13.71 1.21
C ALA A 175 -26.02 -14.02 2.40
N ALA A 176 -26.43 -15.28 2.56
CA ALA A 176 -27.24 -15.70 3.71
C ALA A 176 -26.45 -15.59 5.03
N GLU A 177 -25.19 -16.05 5.05
CA GLU A 177 -24.29 -15.95 6.21
C GLU A 177 -24.08 -14.48 6.63
N LEU A 178 -23.75 -13.58 5.67
CA LEU A 178 -23.53 -12.17 5.93
C LEU A 178 -24.80 -11.44 6.39
N LEU A 179 -25.95 -11.80 5.82
CA LEU A 179 -27.22 -11.21 6.20
C LEU A 179 -27.59 -11.58 7.63
N GLU A 180 -27.44 -12.85 8.02
CA GLU A 180 -27.68 -13.33 9.38
C GLU A 180 -26.77 -12.59 10.38
N GLU A 181 -25.48 -12.45 10.07
CA GLU A 181 -24.50 -11.75 10.91
C GLU A 181 -24.88 -10.29 11.12
N LEU A 182 -25.16 -9.54 10.05
CA LEU A 182 -25.52 -8.12 10.14
C LEU A 182 -26.86 -7.89 10.87
N LEU A 183 -27.85 -8.78 10.69
CA LEU A 183 -29.10 -8.72 11.43
C LEU A 183 -28.89 -8.98 12.93
N ALA A 184 -28.00 -9.91 13.30
CA ALA A 184 -27.63 -10.19 14.67
C ALA A 184 -26.89 -9.00 15.34
N GLU A 185 -26.18 -8.20 14.57
CA GLU A 185 -25.52 -6.97 14.99
C GLU A 185 -26.49 -5.77 15.13
N GLY A 186 -27.74 -5.94 14.75
CA GLY A 186 -28.79 -4.93 14.94
C GLY A 186 -29.13 -4.09 13.72
N PHE A 187 -28.57 -4.39 12.54
CA PHE A 187 -28.98 -3.75 11.29
C PHE A 187 -30.33 -4.29 10.83
N VAL A 188 -31.11 -3.47 10.14
CA VAL A 188 -32.36 -3.92 9.49
C VAL A 188 -32.11 -4.19 8.03
N ARG A 189 -32.91 -5.09 7.42
CA ARG A 189 -32.72 -5.57 6.06
C ARG A 189 -32.61 -4.45 5.01
N GLU A 190 -33.36 -3.39 5.21
CA GLU A 190 -33.44 -2.22 4.32
C GLU A 190 -32.15 -1.38 4.32
N GLN A 191 -31.34 -1.50 5.35
CA GLN A 191 -30.03 -0.83 5.47
C GLN A 191 -28.88 -1.64 4.84
N ILE A 192 -29.12 -2.91 4.50
CA ILE A 192 -28.09 -3.83 4.03
C ILE A 192 -28.11 -3.90 2.51
N SER A 193 -27.00 -3.55 1.90
CA SER A 193 -26.72 -3.79 0.48
C SER A 193 -25.69 -4.90 0.32
N LEU A 194 -25.91 -5.79 -0.64
CA LEU A 194 -25.00 -6.90 -0.94
C LEU A 194 -24.39 -6.70 -2.33
N ARG A 195 -23.05 -6.81 -2.39
CA ARG A 195 -22.32 -6.84 -3.66
C ARG A 195 -21.73 -8.25 -3.86
N ARG A 196 -21.84 -8.75 -5.09
CA ARG A 196 -21.31 -10.06 -5.48
C ARG A 196 -20.11 -9.83 -6.39
N ILE A 197 -18.96 -10.35 -5.98
CA ILE A 197 -17.71 -10.17 -6.71
C ILE A 197 -17.09 -11.55 -6.94
N ALA A 198 -16.66 -11.81 -8.17
CA ALA A 198 -15.86 -12.98 -8.51
C ALA A 198 -14.45 -12.56 -8.89
N TYR A 199 -13.46 -13.29 -8.42
CA TYR A 199 -12.08 -13.17 -8.85
C TYR A 199 -11.75 -14.30 -9.80
N LEU A 200 -11.54 -13.98 -11.06
CA LEU A 200 -11.29 -14.96 -12.12
C LEU A 200 -9.83 -14.88 -12.55
N ARG A 201 -9.19 -16.03 -12.67
CA ARG A 201 -7.83 -16.12 -13.19
C ARG A 201 -7.82 -16.65 -14.61
N TYR A 202 -7.28 -15.85 -15.52
CA TYR A 202 -7.03 -16.32 -16.86
C TYR A 202 -5.82 -17.26 -16.90
N PHE A 203 -5.89 -18.27 -17.75
CA PHE A 203 -4.79 -19.23 -17.93
C PHE A 203 -3.51 -18.49 -18.35
N GLY A 204 -2.43 -18.71 -17.58
CA GLY A 204 -1.14 -18.04 -17.81
C GLY A 204 -0.95 -16.69 -17.12
N LEU A 205 -1.97 -16.15 -16.45
CA LEU A 205 -1.82 -14.96 -15.60
C LEU A 205 -1.60 -15.36 -14.14
N LEU A 206 -0.83 -14.54 -13.44
CA LEU A 206 -0.59 -14.67 -11.99
C LEU A 206 -1.62 -13.89 -11.16
N GLU A 207 -2.28 -12.91 -11.77
CA GLU A 207 -3.24 -12.03 -11.11
C GLU A 207 -4.67 -12.39 -11.47
N ASP A 208 -5.56 -12.18 -10.51
CA ASP A 208 -6.99 -12.38 -10.68
C ASP A 208 -7.64 -11.10 -11.23
N VAL A 209 -8.67 -11.29 -12.06
CA VAL A 209 -9.50 -10.20 -12.57
C VAL A 209 -10.79 -10.16 -11.77
N GLU A 210 -11.10 -8.98 -11.23
CA GLU A 210 -12.34 -8.74 -10.51
C GLU A 210 -13.49 -8.56 -11.49
N VAL A 211 -14.60 -9.30 -11.25
CA VAL A 211 -15.84 -9.24 -12.02
C VAL A 211 -17.00 -9.09 -11.04
N GLU A 212 -17.83 -8.09 -11.27
CA GLU A 212 -19.03 -7.78 -10.47
C GLU A 212 -20.31 -8.31 -11.11
#